data_d41a91ed681c61fe2c5a3134cd579de6
#
_entry.id   d41a91ed681c61fe2c5a3134cd579de6
#
_cell.length_a   1.000
_cell.length_b   1.000
_cell.length_c   1.000
_cell.angle_alpha   90.00
_cell.angle_beta   90.00
_cell.angle_gamma   90.00
#
_symmetry.space_group_name_H-M   'P 1'
#
loop_
_entity.id
_entity.type
_entity.pdbx_description
1 polymer ?
#
loop_
_entity_poly.entity_id
_entity_poly.type
_entity_poly.pdbx_seq_one_letter_code
_entity_poly.pdbx_strand_id
1 'polypeptide(L)'
;MNMKKIVKILPFYEPRMWGGGERLKNEFNYHTDVKPLGEVYNVVALQGHADCEVSGMDMTLSALYKQYPEWFNCDTEELPVRVNILDPMADLSVQLHPDDAFARAYNGGRGKPEAWVILDTTEEGRIQFGHKAKTIAEFKEKTEQQDWGGLLKYLKAVKDAFIDIPAGTLHAIGTGVLTYNISRNADCTLRLYDYDRIDPSTGKKRDIQPEQVYENVNMPDTSTEFVMYPSSLERGIHVTRYWDEPGLYTLMRLQVEKMGTFSHPRFAFYTCVDGEGTIQDVPIKKGETLLVPEGMGMLKFEGIMDVFLASYRNEED
;
A
#
# COMPACT_ATOMS: atom_id res chain seq x y z
N MET A 1 -27.61 -1.57 20.30
CA MET A 1 -26.94 -2.08 19.08
C MET A 1 -26.39 -0.88 18.32
N ASN A 2 -25.07 -0.75 18.24
CA ASN A 2 -24.49 0.28 17.38
C ASN A 2 -24.73 -0.15 15.92
N MET A 3 -25.54 0.61 15.21
CA MET A 3 -25.89 0.31 13.82
C MET A 3 -24.64 0.51 12.95
N LYS A 4 -24.30 -0.48 12.11
CA LYS A 4 -23.25 -0.35 11.10
C LYS A 4 -23.47 0.92 10.29
N LYS A 5 -22.43 1.73 10.13
CA LYS A 5 -22.46 2.98 9.35
C LYS A 5 -21.14 3.19 8.63
N ILE A 6 -21.18 3.92 7.54
CA ILE A 6 -19.98 4.37 6.85
C ILE A 6 -19.27 5.41 7.73
N VAL A 7 -17.96 5.24 7.93
CA VAL A 7 -17.14 6.17 8.74
C VAL A 7 -15.90 6.59 7.95
N LYS A 8 -15.45 7.81 8.21
CA LYS A 8 -14.20 8.32 7.62
C LYS A 8 -13.03 7.87 8.48
N ILE A 9 -11.97 7.37 7.83
CA ILE A 9 -10.70 7.06 8.45
C ILE A 9 -9.78 8.26 8.28
N LEU A 10 -9.22 8.74 9.37
CA LEU A 10 -8.26 9.84 9.35
C LEU A 10 -6.86 9.30 9.07
N PRO A 11 -6.14 9.84 8.09
CA PRO A 11 -4.84 9.31 7.70
C PRO A 11 -3.81 9.49 8.81
N PHE A 12 -2.89 8.52 8.92
CA PHE A 12 -1.74 8.60 9.80
C PHE A 12 -0.52 9.11 9.00
N TYR A 13 0.24 10.02 9.58
CA TYR A 13 1.38 10.66 8.96
C TYR A 13 2.67 10.31 9.69
N GLU A 14 3.69 9.94 8.93
CA GLU A 14 5.01 9.64 9.47
C GLU A 14 6.10 10.30 8.61
N PRO A 15 7.13 10.92 9.22
CA PRO A 15 8.22 11.51 8.45
C PRO A 15 9.02 10.45 7.72
N ARG A 16 9.39 10.74 6.47
CA ARG A 16 10.20 9.87 5.63
C ARG A 16 11.40 10.62 5.07
N MET A 17 12.61 10.15 5.35
CA MET A 17 13.85 10.79 4.90
C MET A 17 13.95 10.96 3.38
N TRP A 18 13.22 10.18 2.62
CA TRP A 18 13.10 10.26 1.17
C TRP A 18 11.91 11.09 0.68
N GLY A 19 11.12 11.63 1.60
CA GLY A 19 10.00 12.53 1.30
C GLY A 19 10.43 13.98 1.15
N GLY A 20 9.46 14.91 1.21
CA GLY A 20 9.68 16.36 1.21
C GLY A 20 9.10 17.09 0.01
N GLY A 21 8.43 16.38 -0.90
CA GLY A 21 7.61 16.98 -1.96
C GLY A 21 6.34 17.63 -1.39
N GLU A 22 5.76 18.52 -2.18
CA GLU A 22 4.54 19.24 -1.80
C GLU A 22 3.28 18.61 -2.43
N ARG A 23 3.41 17.61 -3.30
CA ARG A 23 2.29 17.00 -4.05
C ARG A 23 1.24 16.41 -3.12
N LEU A 24 1.66 15.64 -2.10
CA LEU A 24 0.74 15.05 -1.12
C LEU A 24 -0.07 16.10 -0.37
N LYS A 25 0.49 17.26 -0.08
CA LYS A 25 -0.22 18.37 0.58
C LYS A 25 -1.12 19.12 -0.38
N ASN A 26 -0.58 19.49 -1.54
CA ASN A 26 -1.27 20.42 -2.46
C ASN A 26 -2.35 19.72 -3.29
N GLU A 27 -2.14 18.45 -3.68
CA GLU A 27 -3.09 17.74 -4.53
C GLU A 27 -4.02 16.80 -3.75
N PHE A 28 -3.55 16.20 -2.64
CA PHE A 28 -4.33 15.28 -1.82
C PHE A 28 -4.95 15.94 -0.58
N ASN A 29 -4.76 17.23 -0.37
CA ASN A 29 -5.28 17.96 0.78
C ASN A 29 -4.87 17.37 2.15
N TYR A 30 -3.71 16.72 2.24
CA TYR A 30 -3.21 16.22 3.51
C TYR A 30 -2.65 17.37 4.35
N HIS A 31 -3.40 17.75 5.38
CA HIS A 31 -3.04 18.82 6.29
C HIS A 31 -2.26 18.27 7.49
N THR A 32 -0.95 18.45 7.47
CA THR A 32 -0.05 17.98 8.53
C THR A 32 1.21 18.83 8.63
N ASP A 33 1.73 18.97 9.84
CA ASP A 33 3.04 19.58 10.11
C ASP A 33 4.20 18.58 10.01
N VAL A 34 3.91 17.30 9.80
CA VAL A 34 4.93 16.25 9.64
C VAL A 34 5.82 16.55 8.43
N LYS A 35 7.13 16.56 8.67
CA LYS A 35 8.17 16.84 7.65
C LYS A 35 9.41 15.97 7.90
N PRO A 36 10.04 15.47 6.82
CA PRO A 36 9.58 15.48 5.43
C PRO A 36 8.42 14.48 5.20
N LEU A 37 7.36 14.90 4.50
CA LEU A 37 6.24 14.04 4.13
C LEU A 37 6.57 13.33 2.81
N GLY A 38 6.49 12.01 2.78
CA GLY A 38 6.71 11.21 1.57
C GLY A 38 5.73 10.04 1.47
N GLU A 39 5.10 9.70 2.59
CA GLU A 39 4.16 8.61 2.73
C GLU A 39 2.99 9.02 3.62
N VAL A 40 1.80 8.63 3.23
CA VAL A 40 0.57 8.81 4.00
C VAL A 40 -0.14 7.48 4.12
N TYR A 41 -0.35 7.03 5.35
CA TYR A 41 -1.15 5.85 5.62
C TYR A 41 -2.63 6.20 5.63
N ASN A 42 -3.35 5.84 4.58
CA ASN A 42 -4.80 6.00 4.50
C ASN A 42 -5.54 4.93 5.32
N VAL A 43 -4.91 3.75 5.47
CA VAL A 43 -5.39 2.65 6.31
C VAL A 43 -4.18 1.99 6.95
N VAL A 44 -4.07 2.07 8.26
CA VAL A 44 -3.09 1.33 9.07
C VAL A 44 -3.66 1.13 10.46
N ALA A 45 -3.43 -0.04 11.04
CA ALA A 45 -3.93 -0.43 12.35
C ALA A 45 -2.89 -1.28 13.09
N LEU A 46 -1.74 -0.68 13.41
CA LEU A 46 -0.66 -1.28 14.21
C LEU A 46 -0.66 -0.63 15.58
N GLN A 47 -1.31 -1.27 16.53
CA GLN A 47 -1.47 -0.77 17.89
C GLN A 47 -0.10 -0.41 18.53
N GLY A 48 -0.01 0.82 19.04
CA GLY A 48 1.22 1.32 19.70
C GLY A 48 2.32 1.77 18.74
N HIS A 49 2.08 1.73 17.41
CA HIS A 49 3.01 2.21 16.40
C HIS A 49 2.31 3.19 15.44
N ALA A 50 1.68 2.71 14.39
CA ALA A 50 0.93 3.50 13.42
C ALA A 50 -0.52 3.01 13.42
N ASP A 51 -1.47 3.89 13.78
CA ASP A 51 -2.87 3.51 13.91
C ASP A 51 -3.77 4.70 13.54
N CYS A 52 -4.55 4.54 12.49
CA CYS A 52 -5.46 5.58 12.02
C CYS A 52 -6.57 5.83 13.05
N GLU A 53 -7.00 7.09 13.19
CA GLU A 53 -8.18 7.45 13.97
C GLU A 53 -9.46 7.29 13.14
N VAL A 54 -10.57 7.04 13.82
CA VAL A 54 -11.91 6.94 13.21
C VAL A 54 -12.68 8.23 13.46
N SER A 55 -12.98 8.97 12.42
CA SER A 55 -13.67 10.26 12.53
C SER A 55 -15.03 10.13 13.21
N GLY A 56 -15.29 10.99 14.21
CA GLY A 56 -16.53 10.98 14.97
C GLY A 56 -16.70 9.81 15.93
N MET A 57 -15.65 9.05 16.17
CA MET A 57 -15.53 8.01 17.18
C MET A 57 -14.25 8.24 17.98
N ASP A 58 -14.32 8.16 19.30
CA ASP A 58 -13.13 8.32 20.16
C ASP A 58 -12.36 7.00 20.24
N MET A 59 -11.85 6.57 19.08
CA MET A 59 -11.10 5.32 18.95
C MET A 59 -10.23 5.28 17.70
N THR A 60 -9.23 4.41 17.77
CA THR A 60 -8.38 4.08 16.62
C THR A 60 -8.99 2.95 15.78
N LEU A 61 -8.45 2.76 14.57
CA LEU A 61 -8.91 1.73 13.65
C LEU A 61 -8.65 0.32 14.21
N SER A 62 -7.53 0.11 14.91
CA SER A 62 -7.27 -1.17 15.58
C SER A 62 -8.26 -1.45 16.71
N ALA A 63 -8.68 -0.41 17.45
CA ALA A 63 -9.70 -0.53 18.48
C ALA A 63 -11.08 -0.82 17.87
N LEU A 64 -11.44 -0.14 16.76
CA LEU A 64 -12.66 -0.39 16.02
C LEU A 64 -12.73 -1.85 15.55
N TYR A 65 -11.64 -2.36 14.97
CA TYR A 65 -11.56 -3.72 14.46
C TYR A 65 -11.80 -4.76 15.56
N LYS A 66 -11.21 -4.57 16.73
CA LYS A 66 -11.37 -5.47 17.89
C LYS A 66 -12.75 -5.36 18.55
N GLN A 67 -13.30 -4.14 18.64
CA GLN A 67 -14.55 -3.89 19.34
C GLN A 67 -15.81 -4.23 18.52
N TYR A 68 -15.70 -4.15 17.18
CA TYR A 68 -16.81 -4.38 16.26
C TYR A 68 -16.43 -5.37 15.15
N PRO A 69 -16.04 -6.62 15.49
CA PRO A 69 -15.60 -7.61 14.52
C PRO A 69 -16.67 -7.89 13.45
N GLU A 70 -17.95 -7.72 13.77
CA GLU A 70 -19.06 -7.87 12.83
C GLU A 70 -19.09 -6.82 11.71
N TRP A 71 -18.31 -5.72 11.84
CA TRP A 71 -18.17 -4.75 10.75
C TRP A 71 -17.25 -5.27 9.64
N PHE A 72 -16.35 -6.17 10.00
CA PHE A 72 -15.30 -6.68 9.12
C PHE A 72 -15.51 -8.15 8.72
N ASN A 73 -15.97 -8.98 9.66
CA ASN A 73 -16.19 -10.42 9.50
C ASN A 73 -14.97 -11.15 8.91
N CYS A 74 -13.80 -10.83 9.43
CA CYS A 74 -12.54 -11.44 9.04
C CYS A 74 -12.15 -12.60 9.96
N ASP A 75 -11.38 -13.54 9.41
CA ASP A 75 -10.77 -14.67 10.11
C ASP A 75 -9.45 -14.32 10.81
N THR A 76 -9.09 -13.03 10.91
CA THR A 76 -7.82 -12.54 11.45
C THR A 76 -8.02 -11.80 12.78
N GLU A 77 -7.01 -11.90 13.67
CA GLU A 77 -7.02 -11.21 14.98
C GLU A 77 -6.77 -9.71 14.86
N GLU A 78 -6.05 -9.29 13.82
CA GLU A 78 -5.72 -7.89 13.52
C GLU A 78 -6.23 -7.51 12.13
N LEU A 79 -6.48 -6.22 11.92
CA LEU A 79 -6.88 -5.73 10.60
C LEU A 79 -5.89 -6.24 9.53
N PRO A 80 -6.34 -6.99 8.51
CA PRO A 80 -5.42 -7.69 7.62
C PRO A 80 -4.84 -6.82 6.50
N VAL A 81 -5.38 -5.63 6.26
CA VAL A 81 -5.04 -4.79 5.11
C VAL A 81 -4.51 -3.43 5.53
N ARG A 82 -3.50 -2.94 4.80
CA ARG A 82 -2.90 -1.60 4.90
C ARG A 82 -2.96 -0.92 3.54
N VAL A 83 -3.21 0.39 3.55
CA VAL A 83 -3.20 1.25 2.36
C VAL A 83 -2.36 2.49 2.64
N ASN A 84 -1.46 2.81 1.74
CA ASN A 84 -0.68 4.03 1.79
C ASN A 84 -0.45 4.63 0.39
N ILE A 85 -0.29 5.94 0.36
CA ILE A 85 0.10 6.69 -0.84
C ILE A 85 1.52 7.20 -0.61
N LEU A 86 2.41 6.93 -1.56
CA LEU A 86 3.83 7.28 -1.51
C LEU A 86 4.18 8.24 -2.63
N ASP A 87 4.92 9.29 -2.29
CA ASP A 87 5.44 10.30 -3.23
C ASP A 87 6.91 10.60 -2.91
N PRO A 88 7.84 9.78 -3.38
CA PRO A 88 9.24 9.91 -3.06
C PRO A 88 9.94 11.02 -3.86
N MET A 89 10.72 11.84 -3.15
CA MET A 89 11.66 12.82 -3.69
C MET A 89 13.09 12.28 -3.82
N ALA A 90 13.33 11.11 -3.24
CA ALA A 90 14.54 10.30 -3.41
C ALA A 90 14.15 8.83 -3.44
N ASP A 91 14.94 8.00 -4.12
CA ASP A 91 14.67 6.57 -4.22
C ASP A 91 14.53 5.94 -2.83
N LEU A 92 13.53 5.07 -2.63
CA LEU A 92 13.40 4.27 -1.42
C LEU A 92 14.58 3.31 -1.30
N SER A 93 14.84 2.80 -0.08
CA SER A 93 15.82 1.73 0.10
C SER A 93 15.45 0.52 -0.75
N VAL A 94 16.45 -0.13 -1.33
CA VAL A 94 16.29 -1.44 -1.97
C VAL A 94 16.06 -2.47 -0.88
N GLN A 95 14.90 -3.12 -0.90
CA GLN A 95 14.41 -3.96 0.19
C GLN A 95 13.57 -5.11 -0.34
N LEU A 96 13.28 -6.06 0.53
CA LEU A 96 12.25 -7.07 0.33
C LEU A 96 11.43 -7.27 1.61
N HIS A 97 10.29 -7.90 1.46
CA HIS A 97 9.49 -8.42 2.57
C HIS A 97 9.57 -9.94 2.59
N PRO A 98 9.88 -10.55 3.75
CA PRO A 98 9.93 -12.01 3.85
C PRO A 98 8.52 -12.63 3.88
N ASP A 99 8.47 -13.95 3.78
CA ASP A 99 7.25 -14.73 4.00
C ASP A 99 6.86 -14.80 5.50
N ASP A 100 5.71 -15.43 5.77
CA ASP A 100 5.17 -15.59 7.13
C ASP A 100 6.05 -16.46 8.02
N ALA A 101 6.70 -17.47 7.46
CA ALA A 101 7.52 -18.40 8.24
C ALA A 101 8.77 -17.68 8.78
N PHE A 102 9.45 -16.93 7.92
CA PHE A 102 10.61 -16.14 8.31
C PHE A 102 10.22 -14.99 9.24
N ALA A 103 9.20 -14.20 8.89
CA ALA A 103 8.79 -13.04 9.70
C ALA A 103 8.41 -13.46 11.12
N ARG A 104 7.70 -14.58 11.29
CA ARG A 104 7.33 -15.13 12.59
C ARG A 104 8.56 -15.51 13.43
N ALA A 105 9.55 -16.13 12.80
CA ALA A 105 10.79 -16.51 13.49
C ALA A 105 11.70 -15.30 13.78
N TYR A 106 11.72 -14.31 12.89
CA TYR A 106 12.62 -13.17 12.96
C TYR A 106 12.19 -12.10 13.98
N ASN A 107 10.91 -11.72 13.97
CA ASN A 107 10.39 -10.65 14.84
C ASN A 107 9.01 -10.94 15.45
N GLY A 108 8.52 -12.17 15.35
CA GLY A 108 7.17 -12.56 15.82
C GLY A 108 6.02 -12.02 14.95
N GLY A 109 6.35 -11.39 13.82
CA GLY A 109 5.39 -10.76 12.93
C GLY A 109 4.86 -11.67 11.82
N ARG A 110 4.31 -11.03 10.78
CA ARG A 110 3.81 -11.67 9.56
C ARG A 110 4.57 -11.14 8.34
N GLY A 111 4.64 -11.96 7.30
CA GLY A 111 5.10 -11.54 6.00
C GLY A 111 4.25 -10.38 5.44
N LYS A 112 4.82 -9.59 4.53
CA LYS A 112 4.15 -8.40 3.99
C LYS A 112 4.11 -8.45 2.45
N PRO A 113 3.34 -9.34 1.84
CA PRO A 113 3.04 -9.20 0.42
C PRO A 113 2.35 -7.87 0.16
N GLU A 114 2.67 -7.25 -0.95
CA GLU A 114 2.10 -5.96 -1.32
C GLU A 114 1.89 -5.84 -2.83
N ALA A 115 1.10 -4.86 -3.25
CA ALA A 115 0.92 -4.51 -4.65
C ALA A 115 0.81 -3.00 -4.81
N TRP A 116 1.23 -2.51 -5.97
CA TRP A 116 1.21 -1.10 -6.31
C TRP A 116 0.36 -0.83 -7.54
N VAL A 117 -0.33 0.31 -7.52
CA VAL A 117 -0.83 0.96 -8.72
C VAL A 117 -0.14 2.30 -8.86
N ILE A 118 0.48 2.56 -9.99
CA ILE A 118 1.16 3.84 -10.26
C ILE A 118 0.10 4.90 -10.57
N LEU A 119 -0.08 5.86 -9.68
CA LEU A 119 -1.05 6.94 -9.83
C LEU A 119 -0.55 8.01 -10.81
N ASP A 120 0.76 8.30 -10.74
CA ASP A 120 1.42 9.26 -11.61
C ASP A 120 2.93 9.03 -11.59
N THR A 121 3.64 9.54 -12.61
CA THR A 121 5.09 9.41 -12.70
C THR A 121 5.70 10.53 -13.53
N THR A 122 6.92 10.93 -13.20
CA THR A 122 7.72 11.77 -14.08
C THR A 122 8.23 10.96 -15.28
N GLU A 123 8.73 11.62 -16.31
CA GLU A 123 9.31 10.98 -17.50
C GLU A 123 10.49 10.05 -17.14
N GLU A 124 11.28 10.43 -16.14
CA GLU A 124 12.43 9.70 -15.61
C GLU A 124 12.05 8.63 -14.57
N GLY A 125 10.77 8.59 -14.16
CA GLY A 125 10.30 7.72 -13.09
C GLY A 125 10.56 6.25 -13.37
N ARG A 126 11.15 5.57 -12.38
CA ARG A 126 11.51 4.15 -12.48
C ARG A 126 11.28 3.44 -11.15
N ILE A 127 11.15 2.14 -11.23
CA ILE A 127 11.00 1.25 -10.08
C ILE A 127 12.16 0.25 -10.13
N GLN A 128 12.85 0.06 -9.01
CA GLN A 128 13.72 -1.09 -8.85
C GLN A 128 12.83 -2.30 -8.58
N PHE A 129 12.96 -3.37 -9.40
CA PHE A 129 12.09 -4.54 -9.32
C PHE A 129 12.81 -5.80 -9.75
N GLY A 130 13.18 -6.61 -8.78
CA GLY A 130 13.95 -7.83 -8.98
C GLY A 130 15.46 -7.63 -9.12
N HIS A 131 16.17 -8.68 -9.54
CA HIS A 131 17.61 -8.69 -9.69
C HIS A 131 18.06 -9.52 -10.88
N LYS A 132 19.35 -9.39 -11.26
CA LYS A 132 19.95 -10.07 -12.43
C LYS A 132 20.75 -11.33 -12.07
N ALA A 133 21.08 -11.53 -10.79
CA ALA A 133 21.88 -12.66 -10.34
C ALA A 133 21.18 -14.00 -10.62
N LYS A 134 21.95 -15.00 -10.99
CA LYS A 134 21.47 -16.34 -11.30
C LYS A 134 21.61 -17.31 -10.13
N THR A 135 22.49 -16.99 -9.19
CA THR A 135 22.75 -17.78 -7.99
C THR A 135 22.91 -16.87 -6.78
N ILE A 136 22.69 -17.42 -5.59
CA ILE A 136 22.91 -16.68 -4.35
C ILE A 136 24.38 -16.26 -4.17
N ALA A 137 25.32 -17.05 -4.68
CA ALA A 137 26.73 -16.70 -4.64
C ALA A 137 27.04 -15.46 -5.49
N GLU A 138 26.50 -15.38 -6.70
CA GLU A 138 26.60 -14.18 -7.56
C GLU A 138 25.91 -12.98 -6.93
N PHE A 139 24.74 -13.18 -6.30
CA PHE A 139 24.03 -12.11 -5.61
C PHE A 139 24.87 -11.52 -4.48
N LYS A 140 25.45 -12.37 -3.62
CA LYS A 140 26.35 -11.97 -2.52
C LYS A 140 27.58 -11.25 -3.05
N GLU A 141 28.28 -11.82 -4.01
CA GLU A 141 29.47 -11.22 -4.63
C GLU A 141 29.18 -9.79 -5.13
N LYS A 142 28.11 -9.61 -5.91
CA LYS A 142 27.73 -8.29 -6.43
C LYS A 142 27.37 -7.30 -5.32
N THR A 143 26.70 -7.77 -4.27
CA THR A 143 26.37 -6.94 -3.10
C THR A 143 27.62 -6.49 -2.36
N GLU A 144 28.57 -7.39 -2.09
CA GLU A 144 29.84 -7.09 -1.43
C GLU A 144 30.71 -6.14 -2.24
N GLN A 145 30.71 -6.28 -3.58
CA GLN A 145 31.40 -5.40 -4.51
C GLN A 145 30.66 -4.07 -4.74
N GLN A 146 29.45 -3.92 -4.20
CA GLN A 146 28.55 -2.77 -4.45
C GLN A 146 28.25 -2.57 -5.97
N ASP A 147 28.26 -3.65 -6.74
CA ASP A 147 27.90 -3.63 -8.17
C ASP A 147 26.36 -3.59 -8.33
N TRP A 148 25.75 -2.49 -7.88
CA TRP A 148 24.29 -2.29 -7.96
C TRP A 148 23.80 -2.26 -9.40
N GLY A 149 24.57 -1.70 -10.33
CA GLY A 149 24.23 -1.69 -11.75
C GLY A 149 24.21 -3.08 -12.40
N GLY A 150 25.11 -3.96 -11.97
CA GLY A 150 25.16 -5.36 -12.38
C GLY A 150 24.13 -6.24 -11.67
N LEU A 151 23.65 -5.83 -10.48
CA LEU A 151 22.73 -6.60 -9.67
C LEU A 151 21.26 -6.26 -9.89
N LEU A 152 20.90 -4.97 -9.82
CA LEU A 152 19.51 -4.52 -9.76
C LEU A 152 18.85 -4.46 -11.14
N LYS A 153 17.57 -4.81 -11.19
CA LYS A 153 16.69 -4.60 -12.33
C LYS A 153 15.85 -3.35 -12.11
N TYR A 154 15.56 -2.64 -13.19
CA TYR A 154 14.70 -1.47 -13.17
C TYR A 154 13.64 -1.57 -14.26
N LEU A 155 12.41 -1.15 -13.92
CA LEU A 155 11.31 -0.94 -14.85
C LEU A 155 11.04 0.56 -14.96
N LYS A 156 10.72 1.04 -16.17
CA LYS A 156 10.17 2.40 -16.32
C LYS A 156 8.78 2.42 -15.70
N ALA A 157 8.51 3.38 -14.82
CA ALA A 157 7.18 3.55 -14.26
C ALA A 157 6.18 3.99 -15.36
N VAL A 158 4.99 3.42 -15.33
CA VAL A 158 3.91 3.75 -16.27
C VAL A 158 2.64 3.99 -15.45
N LYS A 159 1.99 5.13 -15.69
CA LYS A 159 0.72 5.46 -15.03
C LYS A 159 -0.32 4.35 -15.27
N ASP A 160 -1.11 4.05 -14.24
CA ASP A 160 -2.13 3.00 -14.19
C ASP A 160 -1.59 1.55 -14.23
N ALA A 161 -0.27 1.36 -14.29
CA ALA A 161 0.33 0.04 -14.19
C ALA A 161 0.14 -0.55 -12.79
N PHE A 162 -0.19 -1.84 -12.76
CA PHE A 162 -0.26 -2.66 -11.56
C PHE A 162 1.00 -3.52 -11.43
N ILE A 163 1.51 -3.64 -10.22
CA ILE A 163 2.71 -4.43 -9.89
C ILE A 163 2.39 -5.24 -8.65
N ASP A 164 2.43 -6.56 -8.80
CA ASP A 164 2.39 -7.48 -7.66
C ASP A 164 3.80 -7.70 -7.11
N ILE A 165 3.95 -7.67 -5.79
CA ILE A 165 5.22 -7.80 -5.08
C ILE A 165 5.10 -8.92 -4.04
N PRO A 166 5.24 -10.18 -4.48
CA PRO A 166 5.24 -11.31 -3.57
C PRO A 166 6.45 -11.27 -2.63
N ALA A 167 6.32 -12.00 -1.50
CA ALA A 167 7.42 -12.16 -0.56
C ALA A 167 8.71 -12.59 -1.26
N GLY A 168 9.85 -12.08 -0.80
CA GLY A 168 11.17 -12.35 -1.36
C GLY A 168 11.53 -11.56 -2.62
N THR A 169 10.62 -10.74 -3.14
CA THR A 169 10.89 -9.89 -4.31
C THR A 169 11.64 -8.63 -3.89
N LEU A 170 12.83 -8.42 -4.44
CA LEU A 170 13.63 -7.23 -4.21
C LEU A 170 13.02 -6.03 -4.94
N HIS A 171 12.72 -4.93 -4.23
CA HIS A 171 11.99 -3.80 -4.80
C HIS A 171 12.34 -2.45 -4.16
N ALA A 172 12.10 -1.36 -4.88
CA ALA A 172 12.08 0.00 -4.37
C ALA A 172 11.31 0.93 -5.32
N ILE A 173 10.55 1.88 -4.77
CA ILE A 173 9.95 2.96 -5.56
C ILE A 173 11.01 4.02 -5.79
N GLY A 174 11.19 4.43 -7.03
CA GLY A 174 12.12 5.50 -7.40
C GLY A 174 11.49 6.89 -7.30
N THR A 175 12.36 7.88 -7.32
CA THR A 175 12.00 9.30 -7.29
C THR A 175 10.96 9.67 -8.33
N GLY A 176 9.97 10.46 -7.94
CA GLY A 176 8.93 11.00 -8.82
C GLY A 176 7.83 10.02 -9.22
N VAL A 177 7.77 8.83 -8.61
CA VAL A 177 6.73 7.84 -8.86
C VAL A 177 5.69 7.91 -7.74
N LEU A 178 4.52 8.48 -8.03
CA LEU A 178 3.39 8.50 -7.10
C LEU A 178 2.66 7.16 -7.13
N THR A 179 2.53 6.53 -5.97
CA THR A 179 2.07 5.14 -5.88
C THR A 179 0.94 4.99 -4.86
N TYR A 180 -0.12 4.29 -5.24
CA TYR A 180 -1.07 3.68 -4.32
C TYR A 180 -0.55 2.28 -3.97
N ASN A 181 -0.28 2.04 -2.72
CA ASN A 181 0.17 0.76 -2.21
C ASN A 181 -0.94 0.10 -1.39
N ILE A 182 -1.18 -1.18 -1.64
CA ILE A 182 -1.93 -2.06 -0.75
C ILE A 182 -1.00 -3.18 -0.28
N SER A 183 -1.09 -3.51 1.00
CA SER A 183 -0.28 -4.60 1.57
C SER A 183 -1.03 -5.27 2.70
N ARG A 184 -0.54 -6.44 3.13
CA ARG A 184 -0.90 -6.95 4.46
C ARG A 184 -0.50 -5.92 5.52
N ASN A 185 -1.34 -5.73 6.53
CA ASN A 185 -1.05 -4.85 7.67
C ASN A 185 0.00 -5.50 8.59
N ALA A 186 1.24 -5.50 8.14
CA ALA A 186 2.40 -6.09 8.82
C ALA A 186 3.60 -5.15 8.69
N ASP A 187 4.62 -5.34 9.52
CA ASP A 187 5.81 -4.51 9.53
C ASP A 187 7.07 -5.37 9.63
N CYS A 188 7.44 -5.96 8.50
CA CYS A 188 8.69 -6.72 8.35
C CYS A 188 9.37 -6.33 7.04
N THR A 189 10.41 -5.51 7.14
CA THR A 189 11.18 -5.02 5.99
C THR A 189 12.64 -5.36 6.16
N LEU A 190 13.23 -6.05 5.19
CA LEU A 190 14.66 -6.38 5.13
C LEU A 190 15.33 -5.48 4.06
N ARG A 191 16.21 -4.57 4.51
CA ARG A 191 16.92 -3.63 3.62
C ARG A 191 18.24 -4.23 3.15
N LEU A 192 18.46 -4.20 1.85
CA LEU A 192 19.73 -4.56 1.24
C LEU A 192 20.64 -3.34 1.07
N TYR A 193 20.08 -2.23 0.60
CA TYR A 193 20.84 -1.02 0.26
C TYR A 193 20.02 0.24 0.50
N ASP A 194 20.64 1.23 1.12
CA ASP A 194 20.00 2.51 1.46
C ASP A 194 20.83 3.73 1.01
N TYR A 195 21.63 3.56 -0.05
CA TYR A 195 22.43 4.63 -0.65
C TYR A 195 23.42 5.32 0.32
N ASP A 196 23.81 4.66 1.39
CA ASP A 196 24.63 5.20 2.48
C ASP A 196 24.09 6.48 3.11
N ARG A 197 22.78 6.72 2.99
CA ARG A 197 22.12 7.93 3.49
C ARG A 197 22.19 8.02 5.01
N ILE A 198 22.36 9.25 5.49
CA ILE A 198 22.24 9.57 6.91
C ILE A 198 20.81 10.07 7.15
N ASP A 199 20.11 9.43 8.07
CA ASP A 199 18.81 9.89 8.51
C ASP A 199 18.97 11.20 9.30
N PRO A 200 18.41 12.32 8.83
CA PRO A 200 18.57 13.62 9.48
C PRO A 200 17.95 13.67 10.89
N SER A 201 17.02 12.78 11.21
CA SER A 201 16.38 12.72 12.53
C SER A 201 17.26 12.05 13.57
N THR A 202 18.08 11.08 13.17
CA THR A 202 18.96 10.30 14.07
C THR A 202 20.44 10.62 13.93
N GLY A 203 20.85 11.27 12.82
CA GLY A 203 22.25 11.50 12.46
C GLY A 203 23.02 10.23 12.11
N LYS A 204 22.34 9.12 11.84
CA LYS A 204 22.93 7.81 11.57
C LYS A 204 22.39 7.21 10.27
N LYS A 205 23.14 6.26 9.70
CA LYS A 205 22.60 5.41 8.62
C LYS A 205 21.54 4.49 9.21
N ARG A 206 20.51 4.18 8.41
CA ARG A 206 19.56 3.12 8.77
C ARG A 206 20.24 1.76 8.68
N ASP A 207 19.82 0.85 9.53
CA ASP A 207 20.31 -0.52 9.52
C ASP A 207 19.90 -1.22 8.21
N ILE A 208 20.82 -2.01 7.67
CA ILE A 208 20.59 -2.93 6.55
C ILE A 208 20.75 -4.36 7.06
N GLN A 209 20.05 -5.31 6.41
CA GLN A 209 20.00 -6.70 6.83
C GLN A 209 20.40 -7.63 5.66
N PRO A 210 21.66 -7.54 5.15
CA PRO A 210 22.06 -8.28 3.97
C PRO A 210 21.96 -9.80 4.14
N GLU A 211 22.33 -10.35 5.30
CA GLU A 211 22.26 -11.80 5.54
C GLU A 211 20.81 -12.29 5.48
N GLN A 212 19.87 -11.57 6.12
CA GLN A 212 18.45 -11.90 6.06
C GLN A 212 17.88 -11.74 4.65
N VAL A 213 18.36 -10.75 3.88
CA VAL A 213 17.99 -10.61 2.47
C VAL A 213 18.47 -11.82 1.67
N TYR A 214 19.69 -12.30 1.90
CA TYR A 214 20.23 -13.48 1.20
C TYR A 214 19.43 -14.76 1.46
N GLU A 215 18.86 -14.87 2.66
CA GLU A 215 18.02 -16.01 3.05
C GLU A 215 16.63 -15.97 2.44
N ASN A 216 16.15 -14.78 2.06
CA ASN A 216 14.75 -14.55 1.67
C ASN A 216 14.56 -14.10 0.22
N VAL A 217 15.61 -13.67 -0.47
CA VAL A 217 15.49 -13.22 -1.86
C VAL A 217 15.13 -14.36 -2.79
N ASN A 218 14.14 -14.15 -3.65
CA ASN A 218 13.72 -15.13 -4.65
C ASN A 218 14.88 -15.44 -5.60
N MET A 219 15.31 -16.71 -5.64
CA MET A 219 16.43 -17.15 -6.46
C MET A 219 16.03 -18.40 -7.28
N PRO A 220 16.02 -18.32 -8.60
CA PRO A 220 16.25 -17.13 -9.42
C PRO A 220 15.17 -16.05 -9.19
N ASP A 221 15.46 -14.83 -9.65
CA ASP A 221 14.48 -13.74 -9.61
C ASP A 221 13.20 -14.12 -10.37
N THR A 222 12.06 -13.94 -9.71
CA THR A 222 10.73 -14.26 -10.24
C THR A 222 9.91 -13.01 -10.57
N SER A 223 10.50 -11.80 -10.43
CA SER A 223 9.80 -10.55 -10.72
C SER A 223 9.37 -10.50 -12.19
N THR A 224 8.11 -10.12 -12.40
CA THR A 224 7.49 -9.96 -13.71
C THR A 224 7.48 -8.49 -14.13
N GLU A 225 7.05 -8.22 -15.35
CA GLU A 225 6.72 -6.85 -15.76
C GLU A 225 5.38 -6.43 -15.14
N PHE A 226 5.10 -5.12 -15.17
CA PHE A 226 3.80 -4.59 -14.74
C PHE A 226 2.67 -5.05 -15.67
N VAL A 227 1.44 -5.03 -15.14
CA VAL A 227 0.23 -5.41 -15.87
C VAL A 227 -0.70 -4.19 -16.01
N MET A 228 -1.24 -4.00 -17.21
CA MET A 228 -2.31 -3.06 -17.46
C MET A 228 -3.65 -3.80 -17.49
N TYR A 229 -4.51 -3.51 -16.53
CA TYR A 229 -5.83 -4.14 -16.43
C TYR A 229 -6.90 -3.30 -17.15
N PRO A 230 -7.76 -3.91 -17.96
CA PRO A 230 -8.89 -3.20 -18.56
C PRO A 230 -9.95 -2.89 -17.51
N SER A 231 -10.67 -1.79 -17.71
CA SER A 231 -11.89 -1.49 -16.96
C SER A 231 -13.13 -2.02 -17.70
N SER A 232 -14.18 -2.33 -16.94
CA SER A 232 -15.52 -2.64 -17.46
C SER A 232 -16.54 -1.63 -16.93
N LEU A 233 -17.49 -1.21 -17.77
CA LEU A 233 -18.58 -0.33 -17.33
C LEU A 233 -19.68 -1.18 -16.66
N GLU A 234 -19.89 -0.95 -15.37
CA GLU A 234 -20.85 -1.68 -14.56
C GLU A 234 -21.76 -0.70 -13.82
N ARG A 235 -23.05 -0.70 -14.15
CA ARG A 235 -24.06 0.15 -13.48
C ARG A 235 -23.66 1.63 -13.33
N GLY A 236 -23.02 2.19 -14.35
CA GLY A 236 -22.58 3.59 -14.39
C GLY A 236 -21.20 3.87 -13.80
N ILE A 237 -20.44 2.85 -13.43
CA ILE A 237 -19.08 2.96 -12.88
C ILE A 237 -18.13 2.14 -13.75
N HIS A 238 -16.97 2.71 -14.12
CA HIS A 238 -15.87 1.96 -14.70
C HIS A 238 -15.10 1.23 -13.60
N VAL A 239 -15.11 -0.10 -13.62
CA VAL A 239 -14.49 -0.95 -12.60
C VAL A 239 -13.28 -1.68 -13.17
N THR A 240 -12.12 -1.47 -12.56
CA THR A 240 -10.91 -2.25 -12.82
C THR A 240 -10.66 -3.18 -11.62
N ARG A 241 -10.51 -4.47 -11.88
CA ARG A 241 -10.20 -5.48 -10.86
C ARG A 241 -8.75 -5.87 -10.98
N TYR A 242 -7.95 -5.53 -9.98
CA TYR A 242 -6.52 -5.83 -9.96
C TYR A 242 -6.20 -7.14 -9.26
N TRP A 243 -6.78 -7.37 -8.08
CA TRP A 243 -6.44 -8.51 -7.23
C TRP A 243 -7.62 -8.94 -6.36
N ASP A 244 -7.79 -10.25 -6.16
CA ASP A 244 -8.74 -10.84 -5.20
C ASP A 244 -8.30 -12.27 -4.87
N GLU A 245 -7.57 -12.44 -3.78
CA GLU A 245 -6.98 -13.72 -3.38
C GLU A 245 -7.40 -14.10 -1.96
N PRO A 246 -7.82 -15.36 -1.69
CA PRO A 246 -8.09 -15.85 -0.34
C PRO A 246 -6.90 -15.68 0.60
N GLY A 247 -7.13 -15.27 1.85
CA GLY A 247 -6.09 -15.02 2.85
C GLY A 247 -5.27 -13.74 2.59
N LEU A 248 -5.67 -12.95 1.58
CA LEU A 248 -4.98 -11.75 1.19
C LEU A 248 -5.98 -10.61 0.87
N TYR A 249 -5.46 -9.48 0.42
CA TYR A 249 -6.27 -8.32 0.07
C TYR A 249 -7.04 -8.49 -1.25
N THR A 250 -8.11 -7.70 -1.38
CA THR A 250 -8.80 -7.41 -2.64
C THR A 250 -8.49 -5.97 -3.03
N LEU A 251 -8.16 -5.73 -4.30
CA LEU A 251 -7.92 -4.41 -4.86
C LEU A 251 -8.72 -4.17 -6.12
N MET A 252 -9.53 -3.11 -6.11
CA MET A 252 -10.29 -2.64 -7.29
C MET A 252 -10.17 -1.12 -7.40
N ARG A 253 -10.41 -0.60 -8.60
CA ARG A 253 -10.55 0.84 -8.88
C ARG A 253 -11.92 1.11 -9.46
N LEU A 254 -12.60 2.11 -8.94
CA LEU A 254 -13.92 2.54 -9.36
C LEU A 254 -13.83 3.99 -9.83
N GLN A 255 -14.08 4.22 -11.12
CA GLN A 255 -14.09 5.55 -11.70
C GLN A 255 -15.54 5.96 -11.99
N VAL A 256 -15.99 7.01 -11.30
CA VAL A 256 -17.36 7.55 -11.38
C VAL A 256 -17.33 8.85 -12.14
N GLU A 257 -18.05 8.95 -13.24
CA GLU A 257 -18.13 10.17 -14.06
C GLU A 257 -19.33 11.05 -13.74
N LYS A 258 -20.37 10.48 -13.12
CA LYS A 258 -21.58 11.19 -12.70
C LYS A 258 -22.29 10.48 -11.58
N MET A 259 -22.77 9.29 -11.83
CA MET A 259 -23.45 8.44 -10.84
C MET A 259 -23.44 6.98 -11.26
N GLY A 260 -23.47 6.10 -10.26
CA GLY A 260 -23.58 4.68 -10.46
C GLY A 260 -23.86 3.95 -9.16
N THR A 261 -23.96 2.62 -9.25
CA THR A 261 -24.14 1.78 -8.07
C THR A 261 -23.14 0.63 -8.09
N PHE A 262 -22.61 0.30 -6.93
CA PHE A 262 -21.69 -0.81 -6.76
C PHE A 262 -21.95 -1.53 -5.43
N SER A 263 -21.72 -2.83 -5.41
CA SER A 263 -21.74 -3.60 -4.16
C SER A 263 -20.51 -4.48 -4.03
N HIS A 264 -19.98 -4.53 -2.84
CA HIS A 264 -18.92 -5.45 -2.47
C HIS A 264 -19.42 -6.31 -1.30
N PRO A 265 -19.25 -7.65 -1.33
CA PRO A 265 -19.84 -8.52 -0.30
C PRO A 265 -19.18 -8.35 1.07
N ARG A 266 -17.92 -7.96 1.11
CA ARG A 266 -17.13 -7.80 2.33
C ARG A 266 -17.04 -6.31 2.74
N PHE A 267 -16.51 -6.03 3.92
CA PHE A 267 -16.15 -4.65 4.26
C PHE A 267 -15.18 -4.07 3.20
N ALA A 268 -15.12 -2.76 3.07
CA ALA A 268 -14.16 -2.14 2.16
C ALA A 268 -13.74 -0.75 2.64
N PHE A 269 -12.46 -0.45 2.44
CA PHE A 269 -11.94 0.91 2.48
C PHE A 269 -11.99 1.50 1.07
N TYR A 270 -12.66 2.64 0.93
CA TYR A 270 -12.70 3.40 -0.31
C TYR A 270 -11.81 4.62 -0.16
N THR A 271 -10.68 4.67 -0.87
CA THR A 271 -9.74 5.79 -0.87
C THR A 271 -9.89 6.58 -2.16
N CYS A 272 -10.29 7.85 -2.07
CA CYS A 272 -10.39 8.73 -3.21
C CYS A 272 -9.00 9.25 -3.61
N VAL A 273 -8.59 8.98 -4.84
CA VAL A 273 -7.28 9.39 -5.39
C VAL A 273 -7.39 10.54 -6.37
N ASP A 274 -8.60 10.82 -6.87
CA ASP A 274 -8.87 12.00 -7.68
C ASP A 274 -10.34 12.40 -7.63
N GLY A 275 -10.62 13.71 -7.72
CA GLY A 275 -11.96 14.27 -7.72
C GLY A 275 -12.66 14.24 -6.35
N GLU A 276 -13.98 14.29 -6.38
CA GLU A 276 -14.85 14.31 -5.19
C GLU A 276 -16.28 13.82 -5.51
N GLY A 277 -16.98 13.40 -4.46
CA GLY A 277 -18.36 12.93 -4.59
C GLY A 277 -18.94 12.44 -3.28
N THR A 278 -19.88 11.50 -3.38
CA THR A 278 -20.47 10.82 -2.23
C THR A 278 -20.54 9.30 -2.46
N ILE A 279 -20.38 8.54 -1.38
CA ILE A 279 -20.69 7.12 -1.32
C ILE A 279 -21.82 6.96 -0.30
N GLN A 280 -23.02 6.56 -0.76
CA GLN A 280 -24.23 6.46 0.07
C GLN A 280 -24.47 7.75 0.86
N ASP A 281 -24.45 8.89 0.18
CA ASP A 281 -24.60 10.24 0.71
C ASP A 281 -23.49 10.72 1.68
N VAL A 282 -22.48 9.90 1.97
CA VAL A 282 -21.31 10.30 2.76
C VAL A 282 -20.28 10.94 1.84
N PRO A 283 -19.89 12.21 2.08
CA PRO A 283 -18.95 12.91 1.21
C PRO A 283 -17.54 12.33 1.29
N ILE A 284 -16.89 12.28 0.14
CA ILE A 284 -15.49 11.88 -0.02
C ILE A 284 -14.82 12.74 -1.09
N LYS A 285 -13.57 13.14 -0.85
CA LYS A 285 -12.74 13.88 -1.80
C LYS A 285 -11.32 13.33 -1.84
N LYS A 286 -10.55 13.75 -2.82
CA LYS A 286 -9.15 13.33 -3.01
C LYS A 286 -8.36 13.37 -1.69
N GLY A 287 -7.71 12.26 -1.37
CA GLY A 287 -6.94 12.02 -0.13
C GLY A 287 -7.74 11.39 1.01
N GLU A 288 -9.07 11.36 0.95
CA GLU A 288 -9.91 10.81 2.02
C GLU A 288 -10.20 9.33 1.84
N THR A 289 -10.45 8.65 2.96
CA THR A 289 -10.81 7.23 2.99
C THR A 289 -12.06 7.00 3.82
N LEU A 290 -13.00 6.23 3.28
CA LEU A 290 -14.20 5.76 3.98
C LEU A 290 -14.10 4.26 4.22
N LEU A 291 -14.42 3.83 5.43
CA LEU A 291 -14.72 2.44 5.75
C LEU A 291 -16.22 2.19 5.56
N VAL A 292 -16.53 1.26 4.70
CA VAL A 292 -17.87 0.69 4.53
C VAL A 292 -17.89 -0.68 5.18
N PRO A 293 -18.66 -0.89 6.26
CA PRO A 293 -18.78 -2.19 6.92
C PRO A 293 -19.38 -3.25 6.00
N GLU A 294 -19.10 -4.51 6.30
CA GLU A 294 -19.72 -5.64 5.62
C GLU A 294 -21.24 -5.61 5.73
N GLY A 295 -21.92 -6.05 4.66
CA GLY A 295 -23.37 -6.19 4.62
C GLY A 295 -24.14 -4.91 4.34
N MET A 296 -23.46 -3.82 3.93
CA MET A 296 -24.12 -2.56 3.54
C MET A 296 -24.89 -2.65 2.20
N GLY A 297 -24.72 -3.73 1.45
CA GLY A 297 -25.45 -3.99 0.21
C GLY A 297 -25.03 -3.10 -0.97
N MET A 298 -26.02 -2.67 -1.76
CA MET A 298 -25.79 -1.82 -2.94
C MET A 298 -25.58 -0.37 -2.50
N LEU A 299 -24.43 0.18 -2.82
CA LEU A 299 -24.06 1.56 -2.52
C LEU A 299 -24.29 2.45 -3.77
N LYS A 300 -24.74 3.65 -3.55
CA LYS A 300 -24.86 4.71 -4.54
C LYS A 300 -23.59 5.56 -4.53
N PHE A 301 -23.04 5.82 -5.72
CA PHE A 301 -21.90 6.69 -5.95
C PHE A 301 -22.35 7.88 -6.80
N GLU A 302 -22.04 9.10 -6.36
CA GLU A 302 -22.37 10.33 -7.10
C GLU A 302 -21.19 11.28 -7.09
N GLY A 303 -20.94 11.96 -8.20
CA GLY A 303 -19.85 12.92 -8.37
C GLY A 303 -18.91 12.55 -9.51
N ILE A 304 -17.78 13.22 -9.55
CA ILE A 304 -16.68 12.91 -10.47
C ILE A 304 -15.50 12.52 -9.59
N MET A 305 -15.24 11.22 -9.49
CA MET A 305 -14.22 10.72 -8.58
C MET A 305 -13.61 9.40 -9.05
N ASP A 306 -12.36 9.21 -8.63
CA ASP A 306 -11.60 8.00 -8.83
C ASP A 306 -11.26 7.40 -7.46
N VAL A 307 -11.77 6.22 -7.17
CA VAL A 307 -11.70 5.60 -5.83
C VAL A 307 -11.11 4.21 -5.93
N PHE A 308 -10.15 3.92 -5.06
CA PHE A 308 -9.68 2.55 -4.86
C PHE A 308 -10.45 1.88 -3.74
N LEU A 309 -10.88 0.66 -3.98
CA LEU A 309 -11.45 -0.26 -3.00
C LEU A 309 -10.35 -1.21 -2.54
N ALA A 310 -10.07 -1.18 -1.24
CA ALA A 310 -9.22 -2.15 -0.55
C ALA A 310 -10.07 -2.95 0.44
N SER A 311 -9.99 -4.27 0.38
CA SER A 311 -10.70 -5.20 1.24
C SER A 311 -9.84 -6.41 1.56
N TYR A 312 -10.39 -7.36 2.30
CA TYR A 312 -9.76 -8.63 2.58
C TYR A 312 -10.71 -9.78 2.22
N ARG A 313 -10.17 -10.85 1.74
CA ARG A 313 -10.86 -12.09 1.47
C ARG A 313 -10.39 -13.14 2.46
N ASN A 314 -11.32 -13.75 3.22
CA ASN A 314 -10.99 -14.82 4.16
C ASN A 314 -10.39 -16.03 3.43
N GLU A 315 -9.62 -16.84 4.16
CA GLU A 315 -8.96 -18.01 3.56
C GLU A 315 -9.94 -19.05 3.03
N GLU A 316 -11.12 -19.15 3.65
CA GLU A 316 -12.16 -20.15 3.32
C GLU A 316 -13.22 -19.63 2.32
N ASP A 317 -13.13 -18.38 1.83
CA ASP A 317 -14.12 -17.77 0.92
C ASP A 317 -14.01 -18.25 -0.55
#